data_2ea92a088fc2dff7d348c8393a83f49c
#
_entry.id   2ea92a088fc2dff7d348c8393a83f49c
#
_cell.length_a   1.000
_cell.length_b   1.000
_cell.length_c   1.000
_cell.angle_alpha   90.00
_cell.angle_beta   90.00
_cell.angle_gamma   90.00
#
_symmetry.space_group_name_H-M   'P 1'
#
loop_
_entity.id
_entity.type
_entity.pdbx_description
1 polymer ?
#
loop_
_entity_poly.entity_id
_entity_poly.type
_entity_poly.pdbx_seq_one_letter_code
_entity_poly.pdbx_strand_id
1 'polypeptide(L)'
;MNLPIPFCTYTKQLMGDALFATLCEGLEDTPPVSIRMNPFKSKGAGACPTDTTPVAWCQEGVYMASRPNFTFDPLLHAGLYYVQEASSMFLAHVLRRLVHRPVVMLDLCAAPGGKSTLAR
;
A
#
# COMPACT_ATOMS: atom_id res chain seq x y z
N MET A 1 -8.66 19.36 -10.17
CA MET A 1 -7.17 19.50 -10.13
C MET A 1 -6.65 20.12 -11.42
N ASN A 2 -5.67 21.03 -11.39
CA ASN A 2 -5.09 21.62 -12.60
C ASN A 2 -3.82 20.83 -12.99
N LEU A 3 -4.00 19.82 -13.86
CA LEU A 3 -2.89 18.97 -14.29
C LEU A 3 -2.04 19.66 -15.38
N PRO A 4 -0.71 19.51 -15.39
CA PRO A 4 0.15 20.08 -16.43
C PRO A 4 -0.20 19.54 -17.82
N ILE A 5 -0.26 20.43 -18.81
CA ILE A 5 -0.60 20.05 -20.21
C ILE A 5 0.29 18.91 -20.74
N PRO A 6 1.64 18.94 -20.55
CA PRO A 6 2.48 17.84 -21.03
C PRO A 6 2.13 16.49 -20.42
N PHE A 7 1.77 16.47 -19.11
CA PHE A 7 1.32 15.26 -18.44
C PHE A 7 0.02 14.73 -19.06
N CYS A 8 -0.97 15.60 -19.22
CA CYS A 8 -2.25 15.21 -19.82
C CYS A 8 -2.07 14.64 -21.24
N THR A 9 -1.30 15.34 -22.09
CA THR A 9 -1.08 14.91 -23.48
C THR A 9 -0.38 13.55 -23.53
N TYR A 10 0.72 13.38 -22.78
CA TYR A 10 1.51 12.17 -22.79
C TYR A 10 0.73 10.97 -22.20
N THR A 11 0.07 11.17 -21.06
CA THR A 11 -0.66 10.11 -20.38
C THR A 11 -1.87 9.65 -21.19
N LYS A 12 -2.59 10.61 -21.79
CA LYS A 12 -3.71 10.31 -22.68
C LYS A 12 -3.29 9.52 -23.92
N GLN A 13 -2.14 9.85 -24.49
CA GLN A 13 -1.56 9.11 -25.62
C GLN A 13 -1.20 7.68 -25.25
N LEU A 14 -0.71 7.45 -24.01
CA LEU A 14 -0.31 6.11 -23.54
C LEU A 14 -1.50 5.20 -23.23
N MET A 15 -2.51 5.71 -22.55
CA MET A 15 -3.59 4.87 -22.00
C MET A 15 -4.95 5.04 -22.70
N GLY A 16 -5.09 6.03 -23.60
CA GLY A 16 -6.35 6.37 -24.27
C GLY A 16 -7.28 7.22 -23.42
N ASP A 17 -8.33 7.71 -24.06
CA ASP A 17 -9.25 8.69 -23.46
C ASP A 17 -10.01 8.14 -22.25
N ALA A 18 -10.51 6.91 -22.34
CA ALA A 18 -11.32 6.31 -21.28
C ALA A 18 -10.54 6.10 -19.97
N LEU A 19 -9.36 5.49 -20.04
CA LEU A 19 -8.51 5.27 -18.86
C LEU A 19 -7.96 6.59 -18.31
N PHE A 20 -7.67 7.55 -19.18
CA PHE A 20 -7.24 8.88 -18.76
C PHE A 20 -8.34 9.61 -17.98
N ALA A 21 -9.62 9.50 -18.40
CA ALA A 21 -10.74 10.08 -17.66
C ALA A 21 -10.84 9.46 -16.25
N THR A 22 -10.81 8.12 -16.15
CA THR A 22 -10.82 7.41 -14.86
C THR A 22 -9.64 7.81 -13.97
N LEU A 23 -8.44 8.00 -14.56
CA LEU A 23 -7.28 8.50 -13.81
C LEU A 23 -7.52 9.90 -13.25
N CYS A 24 -8.10 10.81 -14.05
CA CYS A 24 -8.39 12.18 -13.61
C CYS A 24 -9.40 12.19 -12.45
N GLU A 25 -10.46 11.38 -12.55
CA GLU A 25 -11.44 11.21 -11.47
C GLU A 25 -10.75 10.70 -10.18
N GLY A 26 -9.95 9.65 -10.29
CA GLY A 26 -9.23 9.10 -9.14
C GLY A 26 -8.19 10.04 -8.52
N LEU A 27 -7.63 10.98 -9.30
CA LEU A 27 -6.73 12.01 -8.79
C LEU A 27 -7.44 13.13 -8.03
N GLU A 28 -8.75 13.29 -8.20
CA GLU A 28 -9.58 14.24 -7.45
C GLU A 28 -10.16 13.65 -6.16
N ASP A 29 -10.17 12.33 -6.04
CA ASP A 29 -10.63 11.65 -4.84
C ASP A 29 -9.68 11.86 -3.64
N THR A 30 -10.24 11.72 -2.45
CA THR A 30 -9.43 11.71 -1.22
C THR A 30 -8.53 10.47 -1.20
N PRO A 31 -7.20 10.64 -1.06
CA PRO A 31 -6.29 9.50 -1.03
C PRO A 31 -6.67 8.50 0.07
N PRO A 32 -6.84 7.21 -0.25
CA PRO A 32 -7.15 6.20 0.74
C PRO A 32 -6.00 6.02 1.72
N VAL A 33 -6.33 5.76 2.98
CA VAL A 33 -5.36 5.42 4.02
C VAL A 33 -5.29 3.92 4.14
N SER A 34 -4.08 3.35 4.12
CA SER A 34 -3.90 1.91 4.30
C SER A 34 -2.72 1.60 5.20
N ILE A 35 -2.82 0.47 5.89
CA ILE A 35 -1.77 -0.09 6.74
C ILE A 35 -1.57 -1.56 6.40
N ARG A 36 -0.37 -2.05 6.67
CA ARG A 36 -0.04 -3.47 6.58
C ARG A 36 0.26 -4.01 7.97
N MET A 37 -0.51 -5.00 8.40
CA MET A 37 -0.34 -5.67 9.69
C MET A 37 0.97 -6.47 9.70
N ASN A 38 1.61 -6.54 10.86
CA ASN A 38 2.80 -7.38 11.05
C ASN A 38 2.36 -8.80 11.45
N PRO A 39 2.48 -9.81 10.58
CA PRO A 39 2.01 -11.15 10.86
C PRO A 39 2.75 -11.84 12.01
N PHE A 40 3.94 -11.35 12.38
CA PHE A 40 4.72 -11.89 13.49
C PHE A 40 4.29 -11.36 14.85
N LYS A 41 3.57 -10.23 14.89
CA LYS A 41 3.16 -9.56 16.13
C LYS A 41 1.64 -9.48 16.31
N SER A 42 0.87 -9.61 15.25
CA SER A 42 -0.60 -9.47 15.29
C SER A 42 -1.34 -10.74 15.72
N LYS A 43 -0.65 -11.87 15.91
CA LYS A 43 -1.28 -13.11 16.34
C LYS A 43 -1.72 -12.99 17.80
N GLY A 44 -3.05 -12.86 18.03
CA GLY A 44 -3.68 -12.95 19.34
C GLY A 44 -4.05 -11.65 20.04
N ALA A 45 -3.69 -10.52 19.54
CA ALA A 45 -4.24 -9.24 20.01
C ALA A 45 -5.36 -8.81 19.05
N GLY A 46 -6.50 -8.40 19.53
CA GLY A 46 -7.53 -7.71 18.75
C GLY A 46 -7.02 -6.34 18.21
N ALA A 47 -5.87 -6.37 17.57
CA ALA A 47 -5.05 -5.23 17.19
C ALA A 47 -5.36 -4.71 15.78
N CYS A 48 -6.29 -5.35 15.06
CA CYS A 48 -6.76 -4.78 13.81
C CYS A 48 -7.71 -3.62 14.15
N PRO A 49 -7.49 -2.42 13.60
CA PRO A 49 -8.43 -1.32 13.80
C PRO A 49 -9.83 -1.73 13.35
N THR A 50 -10.85 -1.23 14.05
CA THR A 50 -12.24 -1.35 13.62
C THR A 50 -12.47 -0.52 12.35
N ASP A 51 -13.50 -0.86 11.57
CA ASP A 51 -13.84 -0.16 10.32
C ASP A 51 -12.74 -0.18 9.27
N THR A 52 -12.25 -1.37 8.96
CA THR A 52 -11.28 -1.59 7.90
C THR A 52 -11.84 -2.45 6.78
N THR A 53 -11.34 -2.25 5.55
CA THR A 53 -11.62 -3.10 4.41
C THR A 53 -10.33 -3.75 3.91
N PRO A 54 -10.34 -5.05 3.52
CA PRO A 54 -9.13 -5.74 3.08
C PRO A 54 -8.57 -5.15 1.79
N VAL A 55 -7.25 -5.14 1.67
CA VAL A 55 -6.57 -4.92 0.39
C VAL A 55 -6.57 -6.22 -0.40
N ALA A 56 -7.21 -6.24 -1.58
CA ALA A 56 -7.48 -7.46 -2.35
C ALA A 56 -6.22 -8.27 -2.71
N TRP A 57 -5.07 -7.64 -2.83
CA TRP A 57 -3.81 -8.26 -3.25
C TRP A 57 -2.80 -8.46 -2.11
N CYS A 58 -3.14 -8.06 -0.88
CA CYS A 58 -2.27 -8.22 0.27
C CYS A 58 -3.07 -8.67 1.48
N GLN A 59 -2.86 -9.91 1.90
CA GLN A 59 -3.59 -10.51 3.01
C GLN A 59 -3.45 -9.75 4.33
N GLU A 60 -2.30 -9.13 4.55
CA GLU A 60 -1.99 -8.33 5.75
C GLU A 60 -2.39 -6.85 5.57
N GLY A 61 -2.81 -6.46 4.37
CA GLY A 61 -3.17 -5.09 4.03
C GLY A 61 -4.63 -4.77 4.32
N VAL A 62 -4.87 -3.61 4.93
CA VAL A 62 -6.22 -3.09 5.15
C VAL A 62 -6.29 -1.60 4.84
N TYR A 63 -7.41 -1.17 4.27
CA TYR A 63 -7.79 0.23 4.18
C TYR A 63 -8.48 0.65 5.46
N MET A 64 -8.24 1.87 5.89
CA MET A 64 -8.85 2.49 7.06
C MET A 64 -9.93 3.48 6.62
N ALA A 65 -11.03 3.57 7.36
CA ALA A 65 -12.11 4.53 7.09
C ALA A 65 -11.65 5.98 7.26
N SER A 66 -10.66 6.23 8.13
CA SER A 66 -10.11 7.56 8.37
C SER A 66 -8.61 7.49 8.67
N ARG A 67 -7.92 8.62 8.53
CA ARG A 67 -6.50 8.75 8.87
C ARG A 67 -6.34 9.12 10.34
N PRO A 68 -5.87 8.21 11.21
CA PRO A 68 -5.56 8.55 12.59
C PRO A 68 -4.25 9.35 12.69
N ASN A 69 -3.98 9.88 13.87
CA ASN A 69 -2.67 10.46 14.13
C ASN A 69 -1.65 9.36 14.45
N PHE A 70 -1.04 8.81 13.42
CA PHE A 70 -0.07 7.72 13.53
C PHE A 70 1.14 8.04 14.42
N THR A 71 1.52 9.31 14.52
CA THR A 71 2.69 9.72 15.31
C THR A 71 2.55 9.37 16.79
N PHE A 72 1.33 9.40 17.32
CA PHE A 72 1.05 9.11 18.73
C PHE A 72 0.48 7.70 18.95
N ASP A 73 0.45 6.86 17.93
CA ASP A 73 -0.05 5.50 18.09
C ASP A 73 1.06 4.57 18.62
N PRO A 74 0.94 4.07 19.86
CA PRO A 74 1.92 3.16 20.44
C PRO A 74 2.03 1.84 19.67
N LEU A 75 0.97 1.41 18.97
CA LEU A 75 0.96 0.18 18.19
C LEU A 75 1.83 0.29 16.94
N LEU A 76 1.86 1.48 16.30
CA LEU A 76 2.80 1.75 15.22
C LEU A 76 4.25 1.63 15.72
N HIS A 77 4.56 2.31 16.85
CA HIS A 77 5.90 2.30 17.41
C HIS A 77 6.31 0.93 17.92
N ALA A 78 5.38 0.12 18.38
CA ALA A 78 5.60 -1.29 18.73
C ALA A 78 5.79 -2.20 17.51
N GLY A 79 5.54 -1.68 16.29
CA GLY A 79 5.69 -2.42 15.04
C GLY A 79 4.61 -3.47 14.79
N LEU A 80 3.38 -3.24 15.32
CA LEU A 80 2.24 -4.12 15.03
C LEU A 80 1.75 -3.95 13.60
N TYR A 81 1.93 -2.80 13.02
CA TYR A 81 1.60 -2.52 11.62
C TYR A 81 2.60 -1.51 11.02
N TYR A 82 2.55 -1.38 9.72
CA TYR A 82 3.32 -0.42 8.92
C TYR A 82 2.35 0.42 8.09
N VAL A 83 2.48 1.73 8.12
CA VAL A 83 1.71 2.63 7.26
C VAL A 83 2.28 2.53 5.85
N GLN A 84 1.50 1.96 4.94
CA GLN A 84 1.94 1.67 3.58
C GLN A 84 0.78 1.85 2.61
N GLU A 85 1.07 2.43 1.45
CA GLU A 85 0.09 2.52 0.37
C GLU A 85 -0.27 1.12 -0.16
N ALA A 86 -1.55 0.90 -0.43
CA ALA A 86 -2.03 -0.36 -0.95
C ALA A 86 -1.39 -0.74 -2.29
N SER A 87 -1.12 0.24 -3.16
CA SER A 87 -0.40 0.04 -4.42
C SER A 87 0.99 -0.58 -4.21
N SER A 88 1.73 -0.10 -3.21
CA SER A 88 3.04 -0.66 -2.84
C SER A 88 2.95 -2.08 -2.29
N MET A 89 1.81 -2.45 -1.68
CA MET A 89 1.58 -3.81 -1.19
C MET A 89 1.36 -4.83 -2.33
N PHE A 90 1.12 -4.38 -3.57
CA PHE A 90 0.98 -5.27 -4.73
C PHE A 90 2.23 -6.13 -4.96
N LEU A 91 3.40 -5.66 -4.52
CA LEU A 91 4.62 -6.46 -4.52
C LEU A 91 4.46 -7.80 -3.78
N ALA A 92 3.66 -7.86 -2.69
CA ALA A 92 3.39 -9.12 -1.99
C ALA A 92 2.71 -10.15 -2.91
N HIS A 93 1.75 -9.69 -3.73
CA HIS A 93 1.08 -10.55 -4.70
C HIS A 93 2.06 -11.09 -5.74
N VAL A 94 2.94 -10.23 -6.26
CA VAL A 94 3.97 -10.63 -7.24
C VAL A 94 4.93 -11.64 -6.62
N LEU A 95 5.46 -11.37 -5.44
CA LEU A 95 6.40 -12.26 -4.76
C LEU A 95 5.78 -13.62 -4.45
N ARG A 96 4.54 -13.68 -3.96
CA ARG A 96 3.83 -14.95 -3.70
C ARG A 96 3.63 -15.79 -4.97
N ARG A 97 3.53 -15.16 -6.13
CA ARG A 97 3.41 -15.87 -7.41
C ARG A 97 4.74 -16.36 -7.97
N LEU A 98 5.83 -15.67 -7.69
CA LEU A 98 7.12 -15.97 -8.29
C LEU A 98 8.07 -16.73 -7.37
N VAL A 99 7.94 -16.55 -6.05
CA VAL A 99 8.85 -17.10 -5.05
C VAL A 99 8.16 -18.20 -4.26
N HIS A 100 8.48 -19.46 -4.58
CA HIS A 100 7.87 -20.64 -3.95
C HIS A 100 8.79 -21.38 -2.99
N ARG A 101 10.00 -20.86 -2.75
CA ARG A 101 11.01 -21.43 -1.85
C ARG A 101 11.79 -20.31 -1.15
N PRO A 102 12.44 -20.60 -0.02
CA PRO A 102 13.34 -19.62 0.60
C PRO A 102 14.42 -19.15 -0.38
N VAL A 103 14.62 -17.86 -0.47
CA VAL A 103 15.60 -17.21 -1.35
C VAL A 103 16.38 -16.16 -0.57
N VAL A 104 17.57 -15.83 -1.05
CA VAL A 104 18.31 -14.65 -0.62
C VAL A 104 17.95 -13.52 -1.55
N MET A 105 17.45 -12.42 -0.99
CA MET A 105 17.01 -11.25 -1.74
C MET A 105 17.84 -10.02 -1.38
N LEU A 106 18.29 -9.28 -2.39
CA LEU A 106 18.94 -7.99 -2.23
C LEU A 106 17.94 -6.89 -2.61
N ASP A 107 17.65 -6.00 -1.65
CA ASP A 107 16.84 -4.79 -1.89
C ASP A 107 17.78 -3.58 -2.00
N LEU A 108 17.93 -3.05 -3.22
CA LEU A 108 18.81 -1.91 -3.51
C LEU A 108 18.20 -0.55 -3.09
N CYS A 109 16.90 -0.52 -2.74
CA CYS A 109 16.16 0.68 -2.32
C CYS A 109 15.43 0.44 -1.00
N ALA A 110 16.10 -0.19 -0.03
CA ALA A 110 15.51 -0.74 1.19
C ALA A 110 14.88 0.31 2.12
N ALA A 111 15.36 1.54 2.14
CA ALA A 111 14.83 2.59 3.02
C ALA A 111 13.49 3.15 2.48
N PRO A 112 12.50 3.39 3.34
CA PRO A 112 12.43 3.21 4.79
C PRO A 112 11.99 1.82 5.26
N GLY A 113 12.02 0.78 4.42
CA GLY A 113 11.79 -0.60 4.80
C GLY A 113 10.42 -1.19 4.43
N GLY A 114 9.53 -0.42 3.82
CA GLY A 114 8.18 -0.88 3.49
C GLY A 114 8.15 -2.10 2.55
N LYS A 115 8.99 -2.12 1.52
CA LYS A 115 9.10 -3.25 0.57
C LYS A 115 9.94 -4.40 1.14
N SER A 116 11.06 -4.09 1.78
CA SER A 116 11.93 -5.10 2.42
C SER A 116 11.20 -5.90 3.48
N THR A 117 10.44 -5.23 4.36
CA THR A 117 9.66 -5.91 5.41
C THR A 117 8.43 -6.65 4.88
N LEU A 118 7.94 -6.27 3.71
CA LEU A 118 6.85 -6.97 3.03
C LEU A 118 7.36 -8.27 2.37
N ALA A 119 8.59 -8.27 1.87
CA ALA A 119 9.21 -9.41 1.19
C ALA A 119 9.76 -10.47 2.16
N ARG A 120 9.85 -10.17 3.44
CA ARG A 120 10.30 -11.09 4.50
C ARG A 120 9.23 -12.14 4.82
#